data_6536ba773905a37c5ba1125ac8193d7f
#
_entry.id   6536ba773905a37c5ba1125ac8193d7f
#
_cell.length_a   1.000
_cell.length_b   1.000
_cell.length_c   1.000
_cell.angle_alpha   90.00
_cell.angle_beta   90.00
_cell.angle_gamma   90.00
#
_symmetry.space_group_name_H-M   'P 1'
#
loop_
_entity.id
_entity.type
_entity.pdbx_description
1 polymer ?
#
loop_
_entity_poly.entity_id
_entity_poly.type
_entity_poly.pdbx_seq_one_letter_code
_entity_poly.pdbx_strand_id
1 'polypeptide(L)'
;MITSDPELFRRMSAVRSPFTRGPWYAALKLHPERDNITSHIDERIHADLRTRMAPGYSGKENLHMEYDIDEKLLHMFDLMNSKYVSRPEDSIFRTMDLSRMTSFFTLDVISKIAFGQTFGFLDKDDDPFGYLANLEQFLPAIIVFGVYTELTNIMKMPLIKGALPKSTDKRGLGRVMGFARERVQERFGPKPIVRQDMLNSFITRGLTQAELESETLTQITAGSDSTASALRIALHFISTSPPVLDRLLAELSTAIAAGKVSRPVIKDSEARQLPYLQACIKEGLRIHPPVSGLMAKRVPDGGARIEVDGVEKFAPGGTQIGWNSWGMMHDPEIFGVDCEIFRPERWLPRDSSEKEQARVLRMTETVTLNFGSGRFGCLGRGVATMELNKAVAEVGRATCMQTYVSAVMRANRFPQTLLRFNLQPCSLAKPFNQKVIGFTVHTDMNFIVTERMTAEQQAAAVQAMGEADADAGALPGSYDE
;
A
#
# COMPACT_ATOMS: atom_id res chain seq x y z
N MET A 1 27.70 5.45 1.20
CA MET A 1 27.50 4.73 2.47
C MET A 1 26.04 4.29 2.57
N ILE A 2 25.75 3.25 3.33
CA ILE A 2 24.37 2.77 3.60
C ILE A 2 24.24 2.58 5.12
N THR A 3 23.09 2.94 5.68
CA THR A 3 22.81 2.80 7.12
C THR A 3 21.46 2.09 7.35
N SER A 4 21.39 1.26 8.38
CA SER A 4 20.15 0.68 8.94
C SER A 4 19.76 1.36 10.27
N ASP A 5 20.54 2.34 10.74
CA ASP A 5 20.28 3.03 11.99
C ASP A 5 19.10 4.02 11.84
N PRO A 6 17.99 3.81 12.58
CA PRO A 6 16.84 4.70 12.53
C PRO A 6 17.13 6.09 13.08
N GLU A 7 18.06 6.22 14.02
CA GLU A 7 18.38 7.51 14.67
C GLU A 7 19.17 8.40 13.73
N LEU A 8 20.17 7.82 13.05
CA LEU A 8 20.91 8.54 12.01
C LEU A 8 19.96 8.97 10.87
N PHE A 9 19.02 8.10 10.45
CA PHE A 9 18.05 8.45 9.42
C PHE A 9 17.15 9.62 9.83
N ARG A 10 16.63 9.62 11.08
CA ARG A 10 15.85 10.75 11.63
C ARG A 10 16.66 12.03 11.68
N ARG A 11 17.90 11.96 12.19
CA ARG A 11 18.81 13.09 12.28
C ARG A 11 19.09 13.71 10.91
N MET A 12 19.37 12.89 9.88
CA MET A 12 19.58 13.38 8.51
C MET A 12 18.33 14.03 7.91
N SER A 13 17.15 13.63 8.35
CA SER A 13 15.86 14.09 7.81
C SER A 13 15.20 15.20 8.63
N ALA A 14 15.74 15.56 9.78
CA ALA A 14 15.18 16.59 10.68
C ALA A 14 15.03 17.95 9.97
N VAL A 15 14.08 18.77 10.44
CA VAL A 15 13.76 20.08 9.82
C VAL A 15 14.97 21.00 9.72
N ARG A 16 15.81 21.01 10.77
CA ARG A 16 17.02 21.84 10.83
C ARG A 16 18.30 21.06 10.50
N SER A 17 18.17 19.88 9.89
CA SER A 17 19.34 19.08 9.52
C SER A 17 20.16 19.77 8.43
N PRO A 18 21.49 19.77 8.54
CA PRO A 18 22.38 20.28 7.49
C PRO A 18 22.51 19.30 6.31
N PHE A 19 22.02 18.07 6.44
CA PHE A 19 21.99 17.10 5.36
C PHE A 19 20.94 17.49 4.33
N THR A 20 21.29 17.39 3.05
CA THR A 20 20.40 17.71 1.93
C THR A 20 20.06 16.47 1.11
N ARG A 21 19.15 16.60 0.16
CA ARG A 21 18.90 15.53 -0.82
C ARG A 21 20.15 15.27 -1.66
N GLY A 22 20.49 14.00 -1.80
CA GLY A 22 21.55 13.57 -2.71
C GLY A 22 21.08 13.56 -4.17
N PRO A 23 22.01 13.51 -5.14
CA PRO A 23 21.67 13.41 -6.56
C PRO A 23 20.86 12.17 -6.93
N TRP A 24 20.80 11.15 -6.07
CA TRP A 24 19.94 9.99 -6.22
C TRP A 24 18.48 10.35 -6.55
N TYR A 25 17.96 11.42 -5.95
CA TYR A 25 16.58 11.85 -6.17
C TYR A 25 16.29 12.32 -7.60
N ALA A 26 17.29 12.75 -8.35
CA ALA A 26 17.13 13.15 -9.75
C ALA A 26 16.60 12.01 -10.65
N ALA A 27 16.87 10.74 -10.28
CA ALA A 27 16.35 9.58 -11.00
C ALA A 27 14.84 9.39 -10.84
N LEU A 28 14.21 10.02 -9.85
CA LEU A 28 12.75 9.99 -9.63
C LEU A 28 11.99 11.01 -10.48
N LYS A 29 12.65 11.63 -11.43
CA LYS A 29 12.04 12.51 -12.41
C LYS A 29 11.25 11.69 -13.43
N LEU A 30 9.93 11.68 -13.26
CA LEU A 30 9.03 10.90 -14.11
C LEU A 30 8.62 11.64 -15.40
N HIS A 31 8.56 12.96 -15.35
CA HIS A 31 8.29 13.78 -16.53
C HIS A 31 9.59 14.12 -17.29
N PRO A 32 9.71 13.91 -18.60
CA PRO A 32 10.97 14.10 -19.33
C PRO A 32 11.61 15.48 -19.18
N GLU A 33 10.79 16.53 -19.00
CA GLU A 33 11.26 17.91 -18.99
C GLU A 33 11.20 18.58 -17.62
N ARG A 34 10.35 18.09 -16.70
CA ARG A 34 10.03 18.78 -15.44
C ARG A 34 10.33 17.92 -14.23
N ASP A 35 10.89 18.55 -13.24
CA ASP A 35 11.04 17.94 -11.93
C ASP A 35 9.70 17.90 -11.20
N ASN A 36 9.62 17.08 -10.18
CA ASN A 36 8.50 16.93 -9.27
C ASN A 36 8.99 17.01 -7.82
N ILE A 37 8.08 17.01 -6.86
CA ILE A 37 8.41 17.12 -5.44
C ILE A 37 9.43 16.07 -4.97
N THR A 38 9.45 14.89 -5.59
CA THR A 38 10.41 13.83 -5.22
C THR A 38 11.75 14.00 -5.91
N SER A 39 11.84 14.56 -7.11
CA SER A 39 13.07 14.70 -7.88
C SER A 39 13.81 16.01 -7.64
N HIS A 40 13.15 17.05 -7.13
CA HIS A 40 13.84 18.31 -6.80
C HIS A 40 14.93 18.09 -5.76
N ILE A 41 16.17 18.47 -6.12
CA ILE A 41 17.34 18.46 -5.23
C ILE A 41 17.45 19.77 -4.46
N ASP A 42 16.97 20.88 -5.02
CA ASP A 42 16.94 22.18 -4.36
C ASP A 42 15.93 22.15 -3.19
N GLU A 43 16.45 22.31 -1.99
CA GLU A 43 15.67 22.23 -0.75
C GLU A 43 14.65 23.38 -0.61
N ARG A 44 14.87 24.53 -1.24
CA ARG A 44 13.93 25.68 -1.19
C ARG A 44 12.74 25.39 -2.07
N ILE A 45 12.98 24.93 -3.31
CA ILE A 45 11.91 24.55 -4.25
C ILE A 45 11.08 23.40 -3.67
N HIS A 46 11.76 22.40 -3.12
CA HIS A 46 11.08 21.29 -2.46
C HIS A 46 10.21 21.75 -1.27
N ALA A 47 10.72 22.62 -0.40
CA ALA A 47 9.97 23.10 0.75
C ALA A 47 8.75 23.94 0.32
N ASP A 48 8.88 24.77 -0.72
CA ASP A 48 7.80 25.56 -1.27
C ASP A 48 6.70 24.67 -1.86
N LEU A 49 7.05 23.74 -2.75
CA LEU A 49 6.11 22.77 -3.33
C LEU A 49 5.41 21.98 -2.22
N ARG A 50 6.16 21.48 -1.25
CA ARG A 50 5.61 20.74 -0.12
C ARG A 50 4.58 21.57 0.65
N THR A 51 4.86 22.85 0.90
CA THR A 51 3.95 23.73 1.63
C THR A 51 2.65 23.94 0.85
N ARG A 52 2.74 24.12 -0.45
CA ARG A 52 1.58 24.31 -1.33
C ARG A 52 0.76 23.02 -1.52
N MET A 53 1.40 21.85 -1.52
CA MET A 53 0.72 20.58 -1.77
C MET A 53 0.16 19.91 -0.51
N ALA A 54 0.78 20.09 0.66
CA ALA A 54 0.41 19.38 1.89
C ALA A 54 -1.10 19.49 2.27
N PRO A 55 -1.79 20.62 2.11
CA PRO A 55 -3.21 20.72 2.46
C PRO A 55 -4.12 19.79 1.64
N GLY A 56 -3.83 19.57 0.35
CA GLY A 56 -4.59 18.65 -0.51
C GLY A 56 -4.53 17.19 -0.03
N TYR A 57 -3.42 16.80 0.61
CA TYR A 57 -3.26 15.46 1.20
C TYR A 57 -3.86 15.32 2.61
N SER A 58 -4.19 16.43 3.27
CA SER A 58 -4.63 16.42 4.67
C SER A 58 -6.07 15.97 4.88
N GLY A 59 -6.86 15.84 3.81
CA GLY A 59 -8.32 15.59 3.88
C GLY A 59 -9.14 16.81 4.29
N LYS A 60 -8.53 17.91 4.71
CA LYS A 60 -9.25 19.12 5.13
C LYS A 60 -9.87 19.87 3.96
N GLU A 61 -9.25 19.80 2.80
CA GLU A 61 -9.69 20.47 1.56
C GLU A 61 -10.36 19.50 0.58
N ASN A 62 -10.21 18.20 0.81
CA ASN A 62 -10.92 17.14 0.10
C ASN A 62 -11.81 16.38 1.09
N LEU A 63 -12.99 16.93 1.35
CA LEU A 63 -13.93 16.39 2.34
C LEU A 63 -14.53 15.04 1.95
N HIS A 64 -14.45 14.67 0.67
CA HIS A 64 -14.98 13.42 0.14
C HIS A 64 -13.94 12.29 0.10
N MET A 65 -12.71 12.55 0.53
CA MET A 65 -11.60 11.59 0.41
C MET A 65 -11.93 10.21 1.02
N GLU A 66 -12.47 10.18 2.23
CA GLU A 66 -12.85 8.93 2.89
C GLU A 66 -13.98 8.22 2.16
N TYR A 67 -14.98 8.96 1.69
CA TYR A 67 -16.09 8.43 0.90
C TYR A 67 -15.62 7.85 -0.45
N ASP A 68 -14.70 8.54 -1.13
CA ASP A 68 -14.14 8.06 -2.39
C ASP A 68 -13.35 6.74 -2.22
N ILE A 69 -12.65 6.59 -1.10
CA ILE A 69 -12.00 5.31 -0.73
C ILE A 69 -13.06 4.23 -0.50
N ASP A 70 -14.14 4.54 0.24
CA ASP A 70 -15.23 3.61 0.53
C ASP A 70 -15.90 3.11 -0.75
N GLU A 71 -16.18 4.02 -1.68
CA GLU A 71 -16.76 3.68 -2.99
C GLU A 71 -15.89 2.66 -3.73
N LYS A 72 -14.58 2.87 -3.76
CA LYS A 72 -13.68 1.95 -4.48
C LYS A 72 -13.47 0.63 -3.73
N LEU A 73 -13.49 0.67 -2.41
CA LEU A 73 -13.42 -0.55 -1.60
C LEU A 73 -14.64 -1.45 -1.81
N LEU A 74 -15.83 -0.87 -1.80
CA LEU A 74 -17.07 -1.60 -2.10
C LEU A 74 -17.05 -2.15 -3.54
N HIS A 75 -16.59 -1.36 -4.51
CA HIS A 75 -16.44 -1.80 -5.88
C HIS A 75 -15.48 -2.99 -6.03
N MET A 76 -14.32 -2.94 -5.33
CA MET A 76 -13.40 -4.08 -5.29
C MET A 76 -14.07 -5.35 -4.75
N PHE A 77 -14.87 -5.24 -3.70
CA PHE A 77 -15.61 -6.38 -3.15
C PHE A 77 -16.70 -6.91 -4.09
N ASP A 78 -17.43 -6.01 -4.76
CA ASP A 78 -18.42 -6.41 -5.75
C ASP A 78 -17.78 -7.16 -6.92
N LEU A 79 -16.62 -6.71 -7.39
CA LEU A 79 -15.82 -7.41 -8.40
C LEU A 79 -15.35 -8.78 -7.89
N MET A 80 -14.81 -8.85 -6.68
CA MET A 80 -14.37 -10.11 -6.07
C MET A 80 -15.53 -11.11 -6.00
N ASN A 81 -16.69 -10.68 -5.54
CA ASN A 81 -17.88 -11.52 -5.41
C ASN A 81 -18.42 -12.02 -6.75
N SER A 82 -18.57 -11.13 -7.69
CA SER A 82 -19.19 -11.47 -8.98
C SER A 82 -18.29 -12.34 -9.86
N LYS A 83 -16.97 -12.17 -9.78
CA LYS A 83 -16.04 -12.82 -10.72
C LYS A 83 -15.18 -13.92 -10.10
N TYR A 84 -14.76 -13.78 -8.85
CA TYR A 84 -13.71 -14.61 -8.27
C TYR A 84 -14.14 -15.55 -7.17
N VAL A 85 -15.31 -15.33 -6.55
CA VAL A 85 -15.81 -16.25 -5.53
C VAL A 85 -16.12 -17.59 -6.18
N SER A 86 -15.48 -18.63 -5.65
CA SER A 86 -15.73 -20.04 -6.01
C SER A 86 -16.70 -20.65 -5.00
N ARG A 87 -17.68 -21.39 -5.48
CA ARG A 87 -18.70 -22.07 -4.68
C ARG A 87 -18.49 -23.58 -4.69
N PRO A 88 -19.00 -24.31 -3.71
CA PRO A 88 -18.85 -25.76 -3.65
C PRO A 88 -19.36 -26.50 -4.90
N GLU A 89 -20.38 -25.93 -5.57
CA GLU A 89 -20.97 -26.47 -6.80
C GLU A 89 -20.14 -26.16 -8.07
N ASP A 90 -19.13 -25.27 -7.98
CA ASP A 90 -18.30 -24.93 -9.14
C ASP A 90 -17.36 -26.09 -9.46
N SER A 91 -17.36 -26.52 -10.71
CA SER A 91 -16.48 -27.61 -11.22
C SER A 91 -14.99 -27.17 -11.29
N ILE A 92 -14.72 -25.86 -11.28
CA ILE A 92 -13.38 -25.28 -11.37
C ILE A 92 -13.31 -24.07 -10.42
N PHE A 93 -12.34 -24.09 -9.50
CA PHE A 93 -12.06 -22.93 -8.65
C PHE A 93 -11.49 -21.78 -9.47
N ARG A 94 -12.03 -20.59 -9.24
CA ARG A 94 -11.55 -19.36 -9.87
C ARG A 94 -10.40 -18.79 -9.05
N THR A 95 -9.33 -18.44 -9.71
CA THR A 95 -8.17 -17.81 -9.06
C THR A 95 -8.21 -16.31 -9.24
N MET A 96 -7.91 -15.57 -8.18
CA MET A 96 -7.73 -14.12 -8.16
C MET A 96 -6.26 -13.80 -7.90
N ASP A 97 -5.66 -12.97 -8.72
CA ASP A 97 -4.34 -12.41 -8.42
C ASP A 97 -4.50 -11.21 -7.47
N LEU A 98 -4.18 -11.42 -6.19
CA LEU A 98 -4.24 -10.39 -5.15
C LEU A 98 -3.32 -9.21 -5.45
N SER A 99 -2.20 -9.45 -6.16
CA SER A 99 -1.28 -8.37 -6.53
C SER A 99 -1.92 -7.40 -7.52
N ARG A 100 -2.64 -7.92 -8.51
CA ARG A 100 -3.41 -7.11 -9.48
C ARG A 100 -4.60 -6.42 -8.82
N MET A 101 -5.38 -7.16 -8.04
CA MET A 101 -6.57 -6.64 -7.37
C MET A 101 -6.25 -5.44 -6.46
N THR A 102 -5.21 -5.55 -5.63
CA THR A 102 -4.78 -4.44 -4.77
C THR A 102 -4.22 -3.26 -5.56
N SER A 103 -3.51 -3.50 -6.68
CA SER A 103 -3.05 -2.43 -7.57
C SER A 103 -4.21 -1.72 -8.27
N PHE A 104 -5.23 -2.44 -8.73
CA PHE A 104 -6.42 -1.86 -9.35
C PHE A 104 -7.17 -0.97 -8.36
N PHE A 105 -7.35 -1.47 -7.13
CA PHE A 105 -7.97 -0.70 -6.07
C PHE A 105 -7.22 0.62 -5.81
N THR A 106 -5.93 0.58 -5.54
CA THR A 106 -5.15 1.78 -5.20
C THR A 106 -5.01 2.75 -6.37
N LEU A 107 -4.93 2.27 -7.62
CA LEU A 107 -4.93 3.11 -8.83
C LEU A 107 -6.26 3.84 -9.00
N ASP A 108 -7.38 3.16 -8.79
CA ASP A 108 -8.70 3.79 -8.89
C ASP A 108 -8.98 4.72 -7.70
N VAL A 109 -8.47 4.41 -6.50
CA VAL A 109 -8.52 5.32 -5.34
C VAL A 109 -7.73 6.60 -5.63
N ILE A 110 -6.43 6.49 -5.98
CA ILE A 110 -5.61 7.69 -6.16
C ILE A 110 -6.11 8.57 -7.30
N SER A 111 -6.59 7.98 -8.40
CA SER A 111 -7.14 8.77 -9.52
C SER A 111 -8.46 9.44 -9.13
N LYS A 112 -9.31 8.78 -8.35
CA LYS A 112 -10.55 9.38 -7.84
C LYS A 112 -10.29 10.55 -6.91
N ILE A 113 -9.40 10.39 -5.94
CA ILE A 113 -9.06 11.43 -4.95
C ILE A 113 -8.31 12.61 -5.60
N ALA A 114 -7.40 12.31 -6.52
CA ALA A 114 -6.59 13.33 -7.17
C ALA A 114 -7.39 14.16 -8.18
N PHE A 115 -8.24 13.53 -9.02
CA PHE A 115 -8.89 14.15 -10.18
C PHE A 115 -10.42 14.11 -10.14
N GLY A 116 -11.02 13.44 -9.16
CA GLY A 116 -12.46 13.20 -9.10
C GLY A 116 -12.98 12.19 -10.14
N GLN A 117 -12.07 11.47 -10.84
CA GLN A 117 -12.40 10.47 -11.87
C GLN A 117 -11.42 9.30 -11.78
N THR A 118 -11.93 8.07 -11.92
CA THR A 118 -11.13 6.85 -11.88
C THR A 118 -10.49 6.53 -13.23
N PHE A 119 -9.43 5.75 -13.19
CA PHE A 119 -8.87 5.11 -14.38
C PHE A 119 -9.75 3.98 -14.91
N GLY A 120 -10.56 3.34 -14.04
CA GLY A 120 -11.44 2.23 -14.38
C GLY A 120 -10.72 0.88 -14.46
N PHE A 121 -9.72 0.64 -13.63
CA PHE A 121 -9.06 -0.66 -13.50
C PHE A 121 -9.99 -1.71 -12.88
N LEU A 122 -10.74 -1.34 -11.84
CA LEU A 122 -11.74 -2.19 -11.22
C LEU A 122 -12.93 -2.45 -12.15
N ASP A 123 -13.37 -1.42 -12.92
CA ASP A 123 -14.48 -1.56 -13.88
C ASP A 123 -14.17 -2.59 -14.97
N LYS A 124 -12.94 -2.62 -15.45
CA LYS A 124 -12.51 -3.51 -16.53
C LYS A 124 -11.92 -4.82 -16.05
N ASP A 125 -11.54 -4.89 -14.77
CA ASP A 125 -10.76 -5.97 -14.20
C ASP A 125 -9.54 -6.31 -15.06
N ASP A 126 -8.89 -5.24 -15.57
CA ASP A 126 -7.74 -5.34 -16.45
C ASP A 126 -6.84 -4.11 -16.31
N ASP A 127 -5.64 -4.19 -16.89
CA ASP A 127 -4.71 -3.07 -17.08
C ASP A 127 -4.89 -2.44 -18.47
N PRO A 128 -5.88 -1.54 -18.64
CA PRO A 128 -6.24 -1.00 -19.95
C PRO A 128 -5.13 -0.16 -20.56
N PHE A 129 -4.17 0.25 -19.76
CA PHE A 129 -3.05 1.09 -20.20
C PHE A 129 -1.76 0.31 -20.36
N GLY A 130 -1.68 -0.95 -19.90
CA GLY A 130 -0.42 -1.70 -19.77
C GLY A 130 0.53 -1.02 -18.77
N TYR A 131 -0.03 -0.30 -17.78
CA TYR A 131 0.73 0.50 -16.83
C TYR A 131 1.55 -0.36 -15.88
N LEU A 132 0.93 -1.40 -15.29
CA LEU A 132 1.60 -2.28 -14.34
C LEU A 132 2.79 -3.00 -14.97
N ALA A 133 2.59 -3.58 -16.15
CA ALA A 133 3.66 -4.27 -16.88
C ALA A 133 4.80 -3.32 -17.25
N ASN A 134 4.48 -2.09 -17.67
CA ASN A 134 5.48 -1.07 -17.99
C ASN A 134 6.24 -0.61 -16.74
N LEU A 135 5.56 -0.40 -15.62
CA LEU A 135 6.19 0.04 -14.37
C LEU A 135 7.26 -0.97 -13.93
N GLU A 136 6.94 -2.27 -13.95
CA GLU A 136 7.91 -3.33 -13.62
C GLU A 136 9.15 -3.32 -14.52
N GLN A 137 9.00 -2.95 -15.79
CA GLN A 137 10.11 -2.86 -16.72
C GLN A 137 10.99 -1.62 -16.49
N PHE A 138 10.38 -0.49 -16.10
CA PHE A 138 11.11 0.77 -15.91
C PHE A 138 11.78 0.91 -14.53
N LEU A 139 11.21 0.30 -13.49
CA LEU A 139 11.76 0.42 -12.13
C LEU A 139 13.24 0.06 -12.02
N PRO A 140 13.75 -1.04 -12.63
CA PRO A 140 15.18 -1.35 -12.59
C PRO A 140 16.07 -0.25 -13.17
N ALA A 141 15.63 0.38 -14.26
CA ALA A 141 16.37 1.48 -14.89
C ALA A 141 16.43 2.71 -13.97
N ILE A 142 15.32 3.07 -13.31
CA ILE A 142 15.26 4.17 -12.34
C ILE A 142 16.28 3.96 -11.22
N ILE A 143 16.40 2.73 -10.71
CA ILE A 143 17.36 2.41 -9.65
C ILE A 143 18.79 2.51 -10.13
N VAL A 144 19.11 1.98 -11.33
CA VAL A 144 20.45 2.09 -11.94
C VAL A 144 20.83 3.56 -12.10
N PHE A 145 19.93 4.41 -12.62
CA PHE A 145 20.15 5.85 -12.75
C PHE A 145 20.26 6.56 -11.39
N GLY A 146 19.57 6.07 -10.36
CA GLY A 146 19.67 6.61 -9.01
C GLY A 146 21.02 6.29 -8.35
N VAL A 147 21.57 5.09 -8.60
CA VAL A 147 22.90 4.69 -8.07
C VAL A 147 24.02 5.34 -8.87
N TYR A 148 23.94 5.30 -10.18
CA TYR A 148 24.92 5.89 -11.10
C TYR A 148 24.38 7.20 -11.67
N THR A 149 24.37 8.22 -10.83
CA THR A 149 23.72 9.52 -11.13
C THR A 149 24.29 10.21 -12.36
N GLU A 150 25.55 9.95 -12.72
CA GLU A 150 26.20 10.44 -13.94
C GLU A 150 25.48 9.96 -15.20
N LEU A 151 24.89 8.76 -15.15
CA LEU A 151 24.12 8.20 -16.27
C LEU A 151 22.82 8.99 -16.55
N THR A 152 22.34 9.78 -15.62
CA THR A 152 21.16 10.65 -15.86
C THR A 152 21.43 11.66 -16.97
N ASN A 153 22.68 12.02 -17.20
CA ASN A 153 23.05 12.89 -18.32
C ASN A 153 22.84 12.23 -19.69
N ILE A 154 22.92 10.91 -19.78
CA ILE A 154 22.62 10.15 -20.98
C ILE A 154 21.15 10.35 -21.37
N MET A 155 20.24 10.40 -20.41
CA MET A 155 18.81 10.65 -20.66
C MET A 155 18.52 12.02 -21.29
N LYS A 156 19.44 12.97 -21.15
CA LYS A 156 19.34 14.32 -21.76
C LYS A 156 19.78 14.33 -23.23
N MET A 157 20.44 13.27 -23.72
CA MET A 157 20.86 13.19 -25.13
C MET A 157 19.64 13.14 -26.06
N PRO A 158 19.63 13.88 -27.18
CA PRO A 158 18.46 14.01 -28.07
C PRO A 158 17.91 12.65 -28.54
N LEU A 159 18.78 11.70 -28.85
CA LEU A 159 18.40 10.36 -29.31
C LEU A 159 17.64 9.57 -28.22
N ILE A 160 18.13 9.61 -26.99
CA ILE A 160 17.51 8.91 -25.85
C ILE A 160 16.23 9.64 -25.43
N LYS A 161 16.24 10.98 -25.41
CA LYS A 161 15.04 11.80 -25.12
C LYS A 161 13.88 11.45 -26.05
N GLY A 162 14.16 11.12 -27.32
CA GLY A 162 13.17 10.70 -28.29
C GLY A 162 12.48 9.36 -27.97
N ALA A 163 13.14 8.48 -27.21
CA ALA A 163 12.65 7.16 -26.79
C ALA A 163 11.94 7.17 -25.42
N LEU A 164 11.99 8.30 -24.68
CA LEU A 164 11.29 8.41 -23.39
C LEU A 164 9.77 8.42 -23.57
N PRO A 165 8.99 7.99 -22.57
CA PRO A 165 7.53 8.03 -22.61
C PRO A 165 6.99 9.44 -22.92
N LYS A 166 5.98 9.50 -23.77
CA LYS A 166 5.31 10.73 -24.19
C LYS A 166 3.83 10.71 -23.83
N SER A 167 3.27 11.85 -23.48
CA SER A 167 1.84 11.97 -23.17
C SER A 167 0.90 11.62 -24.34
N THR A 168 1.44 11.41 -25.53
CA THR A 168 0.71 10.95 -26.73
C THR A 168 0.72 9.43 -26.89
N ASP A 169 1.45 8.71 -26.07
CA ASP A 169 1.53 7.25 -26.16
C ASP A 169 0.18 6.61 -25.78
N LYS A 170 -0.13 5.50 -26.43
CA LYS A 170 -1.39 4.79 -26.21
C LYS A 170 -1.34 3.79 -25.05
N ARG A 171 -0.15 3.49 -24.53
CA ARG A 171 0.09 2.49 -23.48
C ARG A 171 1.18 2.93 -22.51
N GLY A 172 1.27 2.23 -21.40
CA GLY A 172 2.31 2.38 -20.38
C GLY A 172 2.31 3.75 -19.70
N LEU A 173 3.46 4.15 -19.20
CA LEU A 173 3.63 5.41 -18.46
C LEU A 173 3.21 6.63 -19.31
N GLY A 174 3.48 6.62 -20.61
CA GLY A 174 3.10 7.73 -21.50
C GLY A 174 1.57 7.92 -21.59
N ARG A 175 0.77 6.84 -21.57
CA ARG A 175 -0.69 6.97 -21.53
C ARG A 175 -1.17 7.54 -20.19
N VAL A 176 -0.55 7.16 -19.09
CA VAL A 176 -0.85 7.74 -17.75
C VAL A 176 -0.48 9.23 -17.74
N MET A 177 0.66 9.61 -18.32
CA MET A 177 1.01 11.03 -18.54
C MET A 177 -0.06 11.77 -19.37
N GLY A 178 -0.56 11.13 -20.42
CA GLY A 178 -1.64 11.69 -21.26
C GLY A 178 -2.91 11.94 -20.46
N PHE A 179 -3.33 10.96 -19.68
CA PHE A 179 -4.49 11.07 -18.80
C PHE A 179 -4.31 12.20 -17.77
N ALA A 180 -3.17 12.22 -17.07
CA ALA A 180 -2.87 13.27 -16.10
C ALA A 180 -2.91 14.65 -16.72
N ARG A 181 -2.30 14.80 -17.93
CA ARG A 181 -2.33 16.05 -18.69
C ARG A 181 -3.74 16.46 -19.08
N GLU A 182 -4.57 15.55 -19.58
CA GLU A 182 -5.97 15.80 -19.93
C GLU A 182 -6.73 16.35 -18.71
N ARG A 183 -6.59 15.71 -17.53
CA ARG A 183 -7.27 16.15 -16.29
C ARG A 183 -6.79 17.52 -15.81
N VAL A 184 -5.50 17.79 -15.92
CA VAL A 184 -4.95 19.11 -15.60
C VAL A 184 -5.47 20.17 -16.57
N GLN A 185 -5.45 19.90 -17.86
CA GLN A 185 -5.93 20.85 -18.88
C GLN A 185 -7.39 21.24 -18.70
N GLU A 186 -8.27 20.31 -18.28
CA GLU A 186 -9.68 20.60 -17.97
C GLU A 186 -9.86 21.67 -16.88
N ARG A 187 -8.84 21.89 -16.03
CA ARG A 187 -8.88 22.88 -14.94
C ARG A 187 -8.38 24.26 -15.37
N PHE A 188 -7.69 24.38 -16.51
CA PHE A 188 -7.09 25.62 -17.02
C PHE A 188 -7.70 26.09 -18.34
N GLY A 189 -8.69 25.37 -18.86
CA GLY A 189 -9.36 25.73 -20.14
C GLY A 189 -10.29 26.94 -20.01
N PRO A 190 -10.95 27.34 -21.11
CA PRO A 190 -11.88 28.47 -21.14
C PRO A 190 -13.11 28.32 -20.24
N LYS A 191 -13.46 27.06 -19.91
CA LYS A 191 -14.52 26.69 -18.95
C LYS A 191 -13.94 25.72 -17.96
N PRO A 192 -13.20 26.20 -16.94
CA PRO A 192 -12.52 25.34 -16.02
C PRO A 192 -13.51 24.53 -15.18
N ILE A 193 -13.25 23.23 -15.07
CA ILE A 193 -14.01 22.35 -14.19
C ILE A 193 -13.49 22.56 -12.77
N VAL A 194 -14.33 22.95 -11.84
CA VAL A 194 -14.00 23.06 -10.41
C VAL A 194 -14.56 21.85 -9.68
N ARG A 195 -13.70 21.14 -8.92
CA ARG A 195 -14.08 20.00 -8.08
C ARG A 195 -13.41 20.12 -6.71
N GLN A 196 -13.95 19.45 -5.70
CA GLN A 196 -13.33 19.35 -4.38
C GLN A 196 -12.41 18.12 -4.34
N ASP A 197 -11.23 18.25 -5.00
CA ASP A 197 -10.22 17.20 -5.09
C ASP A 197 -8.82 17.78 -4.85
N MET A 198 -7.79 16.90 -4.82
CA MET A 198 -6.41 17.34 -4.59
C MET A 198 -5.93 18.33 -5.65
N LEU A 199 -6.29 18.11 -6.90
CA LEU A 199 -5.87 18.98 -8.01
C LEU A 199 -6.36 20.43 -7.80
N ASN A 200 -7.61 20.60 -7.37
CA ASN A 200 -8.16 21.93 -7.08
C ASN A 200 -7.46 22.59 -5.87
N SER A 201 -7.13 21.81 -4.84
CA SER A 201 -6.35 22.31 -3.70
C SER A 201 -4.99 22.87 -4.15
N PHE A 202 -4.31 22.18 -5.06
CA PHE A 202 -3.02 22.65 -5.57
C PHE A 202 -3.14 23.90 -6.45
N ILE A 203 -4.17 23.97 -7.32
CA ILE A 203 -4.45 25.13 -8.16
C ILE A 203 -4.72 26.38 -7.31
N THR A 204 -5.55 26.25 -6.29
CA THR A 204 -5.89 27.37 -5.39
C THR A 204 -4.68 27.86 -4.59
N ARG A 205 -3.63 27.05 -4.48
CA ARG A 205 -2.35 27.37 -3.85
C ARG A 205 -1.27 27.79 -4.84
N GLY A 206 -1.66 28.07 -6.07
CA GLY A 206 -0.81 28.68 -7.08
C GLY A 206 0.13 27.72 -7.82
N LEU A 207 -0.13 26.40 -7.82
CA LEU A 207 0.59 25.52 -8.72
C LEU A 207 0.16 25.80 -10.16
N THR A 208 1.14 25.93 -11.02
CA THR A 208 0.93 26.14 -12.46
C THR A 208 0.52 24.85 -13.16
N GLN A 209 -0.10 24.95 -14.32
CA GLN A 209 -0.42 23.79 -15.16
C GLN A 209 0.80 22.90 -15.39
N ALA A 210 1.96 23.50 -15.62
CA ALA A 210 3.20 22.81 -15.89
C ALA A 210 3.72 22.00 -14.68
N GLU A 211 3.64 22.57 -13.47
CA GLU A 211 3.96 21.87 -12.22
C GLU A 211 2.99 20.71 -12.01
N LEU A 212 1.70 20.95 -12.19
CA LEU A 212 0.67 19.94 -11.97
C LEU A 212 0.77 18.74 -12.91
N GLU A 213 1.14 18.92 -14.17
CA GLU A 213 1.36 17.80 -15.10
C GLU A 213 2.47 16.85 -14.62
N SER A 214 3.49 17.36 -13.91
CA SER A 214 4.55 16.53 -13.31
C SER A 214 4.16 15.96 -11.95
N GLU A 215 3.52 16.77 -11.10
CA GLU A 215 3.13 16.34 -9.75
C GLU A 215 2.04 15.28 -9.76
N THR A 216 1.05 15.39 -10.65
CA THR A 216 0.00 14.38 -10.82
C THR A 216 0.54 13.01 -11.23
N LEU A 217 1.54 12.98 -12.10
CA LEU A 217 2.20 11.74 -12.50
C LEU A 217 2.89 11.09 -11.28
N THR A 218 3.53 11.92 -10.47
CA THR A 218 4.18 11.47 -9.23
C THR A 218 3.15 10.96 -8.22
N GLN A 219 2.00 11.63 -8.08
CA GLN A 219 0.91 11.16 -7.20
C GLN A 219 0.42 9.78 -7.59
N ILE A 220 0.18 9.56 -8.89
CA ILE A 220 -0.31 8.27 -9.39
C ILE A 220 0.70 7.17 -9.07
N THR A 221 1.96 7.36 -9.46
CA THR A 221 2.99 6.31 -9.29
C THR A 221 3.33 6.05 -7.84
N ALA A 222 3.46 7.10 -7.02
CA ALA A 222 3.80 6.93 -5.62
C ALA A 222 2.64 6.39 -4.78
N GLY A 223 1.41 6.83 -5.08
CA GLY A 223 0.22 6.49 -4.28
C GLY A 223 -0.36 5.11 -4.60
N SER A 224 -0.13 4.58 -5.80
CA SER A 224 -0.68 3.28 -6.18
C SER A 224 0.17 2.11 -5.66
N ASP A 225 1.38 1.95 -6.15
CA ASP A 225 2.15 0.72 -5.98
C ASP A 225 2.64 0.51 -4.53
N SER A 226 3.04 1.57 -3.85
CA SER A 226 3.50 1.47 -2.45
C SER A 226 2.37 1.04 -1.50
N THR A 227 1.18 1.60 -1.66
CA THR A 227 0.01 1.25 -0.85
C THR A 227 -0.50 -0.14 -1.19
N ALA A 228 -0.56 -0.49 -2.50
CA ALA A 228 -0.91 -1.84 -2.93
C ALA A 228 0.04 -2.90 -2.38
N SER A 229 1.36 -2.63 -2.38
CA SER A 229 2.36 -3.54 -1.82
C SER A 229 2.15 -3.77 -0.33
N ALA A 230 1.93 -2.71 0.45
CA ALA A 230 1.64 -2.81 1.88
C ALA A 230 0.34 -3.59 2.14
N LEU A 231 -0.71 -3.31 1.37
CA LEU A 231 -2.02 -3.95 1.52
C LEU A 231 -1.94 -5.46 1.22
N ARG A 232 -1.36 -5.83 0.07
CA ARG A 232 -1.30 -7.25 -0.36
C ARG A 232 -0.49 -8.10 0.60
N ILE A 233 0.59 -7.57 1.15
CA ILE A 233 1.42 -8.27 2.14
C ILE A 233 0.68 -8.43 3.47
N ALA A 234 0.02 -7.40 3.96
CA ALA A 234 -0.80 -7.52 5.17
C ALA A 234 -1.89 -8.58 4.99
N LEU A 235 -2.64 -8.54 3.89
CA LEU A 235 -3.69 -9.51 3.58
C LEU A 235 -3.14 -10.93 3.41
N HIS A 236 -1.99 -11.09 2.73
CA HIS A 236 -1.34 -12.39 2.56
C HIS A 236 -1.02 -13.03 3.91
N PHE A 237 -0.26 -12.34 4.77
CA PHE A 237 0.15 -12.92 6.04
C PHE A 237 -1.00 -13.12 7.02
N ILE A 238 -2.01 -12.25 7.01
CA ILE A 238 -3.22 -12.45 7.82
C ILE A 238 -3.96 -13.70 7.35
N SER A 239 -4.16 -13.87 6.05
CA SER A 239 -4.93 -15.01 5.51
C SER A 239 -4.19 -16.34 5.61
N THR A 240 -2.85 -16.33 5.62
CA THR A 240 -2.02 -17.55 5.74
C THR A 240 -1.63 -17.90 7.18
N SER A 241 -2.04 -17.09 8.17
CA SER A 241 -1.75 -17.29 9.58
C SER A 241 -3.07 -17.44 10.38
N PRO A 242 -3.64 -18.67 10.51
CA PRO A 242 -4.93 -18.85 11.16
C PRO A 242 -5.04 -18.21 12.55
N PRO A 243 -4.05 -18.31 13.46
CA PRO A 243 -4.15 -17.66 14.77
C PRO A 243 -4.24 -16.14 14.68
N VAL A 244 -3.57 -15.51 13.70
CA VAL A 244 -3.63 -14.07 13.47
C VAL A 244 -5.00 -13.68 12.94
N LEU A 245 -5.49 -14.42 11.96
CA LEU A 245 -6.82 -14.20 11.37
C LEU A 245 -7.92 -14.30 12.43
N ASP A 246 -7.92 -15.39 13.22
CA ASP A 246 -8.92 -15.63 14.25
C ASP A 246 -8.94 -14.51 15.30
N ARG A 247 -7.77 -14.03 15.72
CA ARG A 247 -7.67 -12.93 16.68
C ARG A 247 -8.15 -11.60 16.09
N LEU A 248 -7.82 -11.31 14.85
CA LEU A 248 -8.34 -10.11 14.15
C LEU A 248 -9.86 -10.16 14.03
N LEU A 249 -10.40 -11.33 13.68
CA LEU A 249 -11.84 -11.54 13.58
C LEU A 249 -12.55 -11.38 14.93
N ALA A 250 -11.97 -11.88 16.01
CA ALA A 250 -12.50 -11.73 17.36
C ALA A 250 -12.56 -10.25 17.78
N GLU A 251 -11.51 -9.46 17.48
CA GLU A 251 -11.51 -8.01 17.75
C GLU A 251 -12.61 -7.30 16.96
N LEU A 252 -12.70 -7.56 15.65
CA LEU A 252 -13.71 -6.95 14.78
C LEU A 252 -15.12 -7.34 15.20
N SER A 253 -15.37 -8.62 15.52
CA SER A 253 -16.66 -9.10 16.00
C SER A 253 -17.09 -8.39 17.29
N THR A 254 -16.17 -8.27 18.25
CA THR A 254 -16.40 -7.57 19.51
C THR A 254 -16.74 -6.11 19.28
N ALA A 255 -16.02 -5.42 18.40
CA ALA A 255 -16.26 -4.02 18.08
C ALA A 255 -17.61 -3.81 17.36
N ILE A 256 -17.98 -4.72 16.45
CA ILE A 256 -19.28 -4.72 15.76
C ILE A 256 -20.42 -4.92 16.76
N ALA A 257 -20.31 -5.92 17.63
CA ALA A 257 -21.34 -6.21 18.65
C ALA A 257 -21.52 -5.04 19.62
N ALA A 258 -20.44 -4.31 19.91
CA ALA A 258 -20.46 -3.09 20.74
C ALA A 258 -20.95 -1.84 19.99
N GLY A 259 -21.34 -1.93 18.72
CA GLY A 259 -21.79 -0.78 17.92
C GLY A 259 -20.70 0.24 17.60
N LYS A 260 -19.42 -0.14 17.67
CA LYS A 260 -18.25 0.73 17.47
C LYS A 260 -17.77 0.77 16.03
N VAL A 261 -18.44 0.10 15.10
CA VAL A 261 -18.04 -0.01 13.70
C VAL A 261 -19.18 0.43 12.80
N SER A 262 -18.97 1.48 12.04
CA SER A 262 -19.90 2.06 11.08
C SER A 262 -20.16 1.14 9.88
N ARG A 263 -21.26 1.40 9.17
CA ARG A 263 -21.68 0.72 7.93
C ARG A 263 -21.97 1.73 6.83
N PRO A 264 -21.83 1.39 5.54
CA PRO A 264 -21.41 0.07 4.98
C PRO A 264 -19.94 -0.24 5.22
N VAL A 265 -19.08 0.77 5.39
CA VAL A 265 -17.64 0.65 5.60
C VAL A 265 -17.26 1.27 6.94
N ILE A 266 -16.26 0.69 7.63
CA ILE A 266 -15.69 1.25 8.86
C ILE A 266 -15.09 2.64 8.59
N LYS A 267 -15.27 3.58 9.52
CA LYS A 267 -14.55 4.86 9.47
C LYS A 267 -13.09 4.68 9.82
N ASP A 268 -12.20 5.48 9.20
CA ASP A 268 -10.78 5.47 9.53
C ASP A 268 -10.53 5.74 11.02
N SER A 269 -11.30 6.67 11.61
CA SER A 269 -11.23 6.98 13.03
C SER A 269 -11.60 5.81 13.95
N GLU A 270 -12.51 4.94 13.53
CA GLU A 270 -12.90 3.74 14.25
C GLU A 270 -11.85 2.63 14.11
N ALA A 271 -11.36 2.41 12.87
CA ALA A 271 -10.32 1.43 12.59
C ALA A 271 -9.02 1.70 13.37
N ARG A 272 -8.68 2.96 13.58
CA ARG A 272 -7.54 3.39 14.42
C ARG A 272 -7.68 3.01 15.89
N GLN A 273 -8.89 2.73 16.37
CA GLN A 273 -9.15 2.32 17.76
C GLN A 273 -9.07 0.79 17.96
N LEU A 274 -8.77 0.03 16.91
CA LEU A 274 -8.66 -1.43 16.95
C LEU A 274 -7.18 -1.84 17.07
N PRO A 275 -6.69 -2.15 18.28
CA PRO A 275 -5.25 -2.33 18.52
C PRO A 275 -4.65 -3.52 17.77
N TYR A 276 -5.38 -4.62 17.60
CA TYR A 276 -4.86 -5.77 16.84
C TYR A 276 -4.86 -5.54 15.35
N LEU A 277 -5.88 -4.85 14.81
CA LEU A 277 -5.88 -4.36 13.42
C LEU A 277 -4.66 -3.49 13.15
N GLN A 278 -4.38 -2.51 14.03
CA GLN A 278 -3.21 -1.64 13.90
C GLN A 278 -1.89 -2.42 14.01
N ALA A 279 -1.86 -3.47 14.83
CA ALA A 279 -0.73 -4.37 14.94
C ALA A 279 -0.47 -5.15 13.64
N CYS A 280 -1.51 -5.69 13.01
CA CYS A 280 -1.42 -6.39 11.72
C CYS A 280 -0.89 -5.47 10.60
N ILE A 281 -1.39 -4.24 10.53
CA ILE A 281 -0.97 -3.25 9.51
C ILE A 281 0.50 -2.87 9.73
N LYS A 282 0.91 -2.56 10.96
CA LYS A 282 2.31 -2.24 11.27
C LYS A 282 3.24 -3.39 10.93
N GLU A 283 2.83 -4.62 11.23
CA GLU A 283 3.63 -5.81 10.94
C GLU A 283 3.77 -6.05 9.44
N GLY A 284 2.70 -5.81 8.64
CA GLY A 284 2.78 -5.85 7.18
C GLY A 284 3.78 -4.83 6.62
N LEU A 285 3.74 -3.59 7.12
CA LEU A 285 4.68 -2.54 6.74
C LEU A 285 6.14 -2.85 7.15
N ARG A 286 6.33 -3.61 8.23
CA ARG A 286 7.63 -4.01 8.72
C ARG A 286 8.23 -5.16 7.92
N ILE A 287 7.48 -6.26 7.78
CA ILE A 287 8.00 -7.52 7.22
C ILE A 287 8.37 -7.40 5.74
N HIS A 288 7.66 -6.58 4.99
CA HIS A 288 8.00 -6.24 3.61
C HIS A 288 7.85 -4.73 3.39
N PRO A 289 8.91 -3.94 3.69
CA PRO A 289 8.88 -2.49 3.47
C PRO A 289 8.52 -2.15 2.02
N PRO A 290 7.46 -1.36 1.76
CA PRO A 290 7.05 -1.05 0.39
C PRO A 290 8.08 -0.27 -0.41
N VAL A 291 8.88 0.56 0.29
CA VAL A 291 9.92 1.39 -0.31
C VAL A 291 11.28 0.95 0.20
N SER A 292 12.11 0.47 -0.71
CA SER A 292 13.47 -0.05 -0.44
C SER A 292 14.57 0.77 -1.12
N GLY A 293 14.21 1.89 -1.77
CA GLY A 293 15.16 2.78 -2.42
C GLY A 293 16.07 3.50 -1.42
N LEU A 294 17.27 3.88 -1.88
CA LEU A 294 18.32 4.44 -1.01
C LEU A 294 17.93 5.76 -0.33
N MET A 295 17.05 6.57 -0.91
CA MET A 295 16.65 7.89 -0.39
C MET A 295 17.83 8.70 0.15
N ALA A 296 18.96 8.66 -0.57
CA ALA A 296 20.26 9.10 -0.12
C ALA A 296 20.30 10.59 0.25
N LYS A 297 20.91 10.90 1.39
CA LYS A 297 21.21 12.27 1.82
C LYS A 297 22.68 12.59 1.57
N ARG A 298 22.94 13.83 1.20
CA ARG A 298 24.29 14.37 1.03
C ARG A 298 24.79 14.98 2.33
N VAL A 299 25.95 14.58 2.76
CA VAL A 299 26.67 15.16 3.89
C VAL A 299 27.02 16.62 3.55
N PRO A 300 26.84 17.60 4.47
CA PRO A 300 27.19 18.99 4.23
C PRO A 300 28.69 19.16 3.91
N ASP A 301 29.07 20.23 3.20
CA ASP A 301 30.42 20.41 2.67
C ASP A 301 31.53 20.40 3.73
N GLY A 302 31.24 20.84 4.97
CA GLY A 302 32.15 20.74 6.11
C GLY A 302 32.32 19.33 6.68
N GLY A 303 31.64 18.31 6.13
CA GLY A 303 31.60 16.99 6.71
C GLY A 303 30.61 16.87 7.88
N ALA A 304 30.45 15.67 8.39
CA ALA A 304 29.63 15.41 9.58
C ALA A 304 30.21 14.26 10.40
N ARG A 305 30.04 14.33 11.71
CA ARG A 305 30.27 13.20 12.61
C ARG A 305 29.03 12.35 12.65
N ILE A 306 29.19 11.06 12.42
CA ILE A 306 28.14 10.04 12.46
C ILE A 306 28.60 8.90 13.34
N GLU A 307 27.65 8.29 14.05
CA GLU A 307 27.91 7.07 14.79
C GLU A 307 27.68 5.87 13.87
N VAL A 308 28.59 4.91 13.89
CA VAL A 308 28.52 3.65 13.18
C VAL A 308 29.01 2.55 14.10
N ASP A 309 28.13 1.64 14.49
CA ASP A 309 28.40 0.53 15.41
C ASP A 309 28.95 1.04 16.78
N GLY A 310 28.36 2.10 17.33
CA GLY A 310 28.79 2.70 18.59
C GLY A 310 30.11 3.50 18.52
N VAL A 311 30.68 3.65 17.32
CA VAL A 311 31.93 4.39 17.10
C VAL A 311 31.67 5.66 16.30
N GLU A 312 32.10 6.81 16.83
CA GLU A 312 32.03 8.05 16.08
C GLU A 312 33.01 8.03 14.91
N LYS A 313 32.51 8.27 13.71
CA LYS A 313 33.28 8.35 12.44
C LYS A 313 33.02 9.69 11.77
N PHE A 314 34.01 10.18 11.05
CA PHE A 314 33.85 11.37 10.23
C PHE A 314 33.47 11.02 8.82
N ALA A 315 32.32 11.55 8.37
CA ALA A 315 31.86 11.45 6.98
C ALA A 315 32.27 12.71 6.22
N PRO A 316 33.12 12.62 5.17
CA PRO A 316 33.52 13.76 4.37
C PRO A 316 32.36 14.47 3.70
N GLY A 317 32.50 15.79 3.47
CA GLY A 317 31.50 16.58 2.75
C GLY A 317 31.21 15.99 1.36
N GLY A 318 29.96 16.04 0.94
CA GLY A 318 29.50 15.47 -0.32
C GLY A 318 29.24 13.97 -0.32
N THR A 319 29.67 13.23 0.72
CA THR A 319 29.33 11.80 0.86
C THR A 319 27.83 11.59 0.81
N GLN A 320 27.37 10.61 0.04
CA GLN A 320 25.97 10.19 0.05
C GLN A 320 25.77 9.06 1.07
N ILE A 321 24.76 9.21 1.94
CA ILE A 321 24.36 8.21 2.92
C ILE A 321 22.92 7.78 2.56
N GLY A 322 22.78 6.57 2.06
CA GLY A 322 21.49 5.93 1.79
C GLY A 322 21.02 5.12 2.98
N TRP A 323 19.74 4.79 3.02
CA TRP A 323 19.19 3.90 4.03
C TRP A 323 18.98 2.49 3.51
N ASN A 324 19.09 1.53 4.41
CA ASN A 324 18.71 0.15 4.18
C ASN A 324 17.41 -0.13 4.95
N SER A 325 16.27 0.06 4.29
CA SER A 325 14.96 -0.16 4.93
C SER A 325 14.78 -1.61 5.36
N TRP A 326 15.24 -2.57 4.56
CA TRP A 326 15.14 -3.99 4.91
C TRP A 326 15.89 -4.30 6.20
N GLY A 327 17.19 -3.97 6.27
CA GLY A 327 17.99 -4.18 7.48
C GLY A 327 17.43 -3.47 8.71
N MET A 328 16.90 -2.24 8.53
CA MET A 328 16.27 -1.49 9.61
C MET A 328 15.00 -2.17 10.14
N MET A 329 14.15 -2.71 9.25
CA MET A 329 12.88 -3.35 9.62
C MET A 329 13.05 -4.79 10.12
N HIS A 330 14.22 -5.39 9.92
CA HIS A 330 14.58 -6.74 10.39
C HIS A 330 15.68 -6.71 11.45
N ASP A 331 15.86 -5.57 12.11
CA ASP A 331 16.83 -5.45 13.19
C ASP A 331 16.34 -6.19 14.45
N PRO A 332 17.05 -7.25 14.91
CA PRO A 332 16.66 -8.02 16.08
C PRO A 332 16.75 -7.22 17.39
N GLU A 333 17.56 -6.18 17.47
CA GLU A 333 17.65 -5.31 18.66
C GLU A 333 16.40 -4.42 18.81
N ILE A 334 15.72 -4.14 17.70
CA ILE A 334 14.50 -3.33 17.68
C ILE A 334 13.26 -4.23 17.77
N PHE A 335 13.19 -5.26 16.90
CA PHE A 335 11.99 -6.07 16.72
C PHE A 335 12.03 -7.45 17.40
N GLY A 336 13.17 -7.82 18.00
CA GLY A 336 13.36 -9.11 18.66
C GLY A 336 13.96 -10.16 17.73
N VAL A 337 14.43 -11.27 18.33
CA VAL A 337 15.10 -12.38 17.63
C VAL A 337 14.24 -13.05 16.57
N ASP A 338 12.93 -12.88 16.67
CA ASP A 338 11.93 -13.38 15.72
C ASP A 338 11.50 -12.32 14.68
N CYS A 339 12.37 -11.37 14.37
CA CYS A 339 12.09 -10.30 13.42
C CYS A 339 11.78 -10.79 11.98
N GLU A 340 12.17 -12.01 11.63
CA GLU A 340 11.84 -12.63 10.33
C GLU A 340 10.41 -13.23 10.28
N ILE A 341 9.69 -13.27 11.42
CA ILE A 341 8.35 -13.85 11.53
C ILE A 341 7.31 -12.74 11.57
N PHE A 342 6.22 -12.92 10.79
CA PHE A 342 5.03 -12.06 10.87
C PHE A 342 4.30 -12.35 12.19
N ARG A 343 4.43 -11.44 13.15
CA ARG A 343 3.86 -11.58 14.49
C ARG A 343 3.28 -10.25 15.00
N PRO A 344 2.00 -10.00 14.75
CA PRO A 344 1.33 -8.76 15.17
C PRO A 344 1.40 -8.52 16.69
N GLU A 345 1.48 -9.56 17.50
CA GLU A 345 1.54 -9.49 18.96
C GLU A 345 2.74 -8.68 19.48
N ARG A 346 3.79 -8.53 18.67
CA ARG A 346 4.95 -7.70 19.08
C ARG A 346 4.59 -6.24 19.33
N TRP A 347 3.54 -5.74 18.68
CA TRP A 347 3.05 -4.37 18.78
C TRP A 347 2.15 -4.12 19.98
N LEU A 348 1.73 -5.17 20.66
CA LEU A 348 0.91 -5.07 21.86
C LEU A 348 1.82 -5.07 23.08
N PRO A 349 1.61 -4.17 24.06
CA PRO A 349 2.36 -4.19 25.30
C PRO A 349 2.01 -5.48 26.08
N ARG A 350 3.03 -6.14 26.63
CA ARG A 350 2.88 -7.36 27.45
C ARG A 350 2.37 -7.03 28.85
N ASP A 351 2.74 -5.85 29.32
CA ASP A 351 2.35 -5.29 30.61
C ASP A 351 2.30 -3.76 30.52
N SER A 352 1.92 -3.10 31.64
CA SER A 352 1.83 -1.65 31.72
C SER A 352 3.14 -0.95 32.11
N SER A 353 4.29 -1.66 32.14
CA SER A 353 5.57 -1.08 32.53
C SER A 353 6.05 -0.02 31.51
N GLU A 354 6.76 0.99 32.01
CA GLU A 354 7.37 2.01 31.17
C GLU A 354 8.35 1.41 30.15
N LYS A 355 9.07 0.35 30.55
CA LYS A 355 10.00 -0.37 29.66
C LYS A 355 9.29 -0.97 28.46
N GLU A 356 8.14 -1.60 28.70
CA GLU A 356 7.36 -2.22 27.63
C GLU A 356 6.70 -1.19 26.72
N GLN A 357 6.21 -0.10 27.28
CA GLN A 357 5.68 1.02 26.51
C GLN A 357 6.78 1.66 25.64
N ALA A 358 7.98 1.87 26.19
CA ALA A 358 9.14 2.40 25.45
C ALA A 358 9.57 1.46 24.30
N ARG A 359 9.54 0.12 24.54
CA ARG A 359 9.80 -0.88 23.50
C ARG A 359 8.82 -0.74 22.32
N VAL A 360 7.54 -0.73 22.60
CA VAL A 360 6.49 -0.60 21.57
C VAL A 360 6.59 0.74 20.85
N LEU A 361 6.89 1.81 21.56
CA LEU A 361 7.09 3.14 20.99
C LEU A 361 8.28 3.12 20.02
N ARG A 362 9.45 2.62 20.43
CA ARG A 362 10.65 2.52 19.59
C ARG A 362 10.36 1.76 18.28
N MET A 363 9.69 0.62 18.35
CA MET A 363 9.27 -0.14 17.16
C MET A 363 8.31 0.68 16.27
N THR A 364 7.31 1.34 16.89
CA THR A 364 6.32 2.14 16.16
C THR A 364 6.97 3.33 15.45
N GLU A 365 7.88 3.99 16.08
CA GLU A 365 8.65 5.08 15.49
C GLU A 365 9.53 4.57 14.34
N THR A 366 10.14 3.40 14.49
CA THR A 366 10.99 2.81 13.45
C THR A 366 10.17 2.40 12.23
N VAL A 367 9.05 1.67 12.39
CA VAL A 367 8.22 1.28 11.24
C VAL A 367 7.63 2.50 10.51
N THR A 368 7.38 3.58 11.23
CA THR A 368 6.89 4.84 10.66
C THR A 368 7.88 5.45 9.67
N LEU A 369 9.17 5.14 9.75
CA LEU A 369 10.19 5.60 8.81
C LEU A 369 9.98 5.08 7.38
N ASN A 370 9.15 4.06 7.17
CA ASN A 370 8.67 3.70 5.83
C ASN A 370 8.00 4.88 5.10
N PHE A 371 7.44 5.82 5.85
CA PHE A 371 6.88 7.06 5.32
C PHE A 371 7.89 8.23 5.33
N GLY A 372 9.17 7.95 5.49
CA GLY A 372 10.19 8.98 5.65
C GLY A 372 10.11 9.70 7.00
N SER A 373 10.86 10.78 7.16
CA SER A 373 10.93 11.53 8.41
C SER A 373 11.14 13.03 8.15
N GLY A 374 10.72 13.85 9.13
CA GLY A 374 10.96 15.29 9.18
C GLY A 374 10.46 16.00 7.90
N ARG A 375 11.32 16.86 7.33
CA ARG A 375 10.98 17.64 6.12
C ARG A 375 10.80 16.80 4.85
N PHE A 376 11.22 15.53 4.88
CA PHE A 376 11.10 14.58 3.77
C PHE A 376 10.03 13.52 4.01
N GLY A 377 9.21 13.68 5.05
CA GLY A 377 8.11 12.75 5.34
C GLY A 377 7.10 12.68 4.20
N CYS A 378 6.50 11.52 3.97
CA CYS A 378 5.52 11.29 2.92
C CYS A 378 4.29 12.18 3.09
N LEU A 379 3.89 12.91 2.03
CA LEU A 379 2.66 13.71 2.02
C LEU A 379 1.41 12.82 2.03
N GLY A 380 1.45 11.70 1.31
CA GLY A 380 0.35 10.75 1.18
C GLY A 380 0.17 9.80 2.38
N ARG A 381 0.95 9.93 3.47
CA ARG A 381 0.86 9.03 4.62
C ARG A 381 -0.56 8.89 5.18
N GLY A 382 -1.30 10.00 5.27
CA GLY A 382 -2.68 9.98 5.76
C GLY A 382 -3.60 9.16 4.89
N VAL A 383 -3.50 9.34 3.57
CA VAL A 383 -4.28 8.61 2.56
C VAL A 383 -3.96 7.12 2.61
N ALA A 384 -2.68 6.75 2.47
CA ALA A 384 -2.25 5.35 2.49
C ALA A 384 -2.64 4.64 3.79
N THR A 385 -2.51 5.31 4.95
CA THR A 385 -2.93 4.72 6.23
C THR A 385 -4.44 4.50 6.28
N MET A 386 -5.23 5.42 5.74
CA MET A 386 -6.70 5.30 5.65
C MET A 386 -7.10 4.13 4.75
N GLU A 387 -6.47 3.98 3.58
CA GLU A 387 -6.68 2.84 2.69
C GLU A 387 -6.36 1.51 3.38
N LEU A 388 -5.21 1.41 4.05
CA LEU A 388 -4.81 0.21 4.80
C LEU A 388 -5.77 -0.10 5.94
N ASN A 389 -6.13 0.89 6.76
CA ASN A 389 -7.05 0.73 7.88
C ASN A 389 -8.40 0.17 7.43
N LYS A 390 -8.96 0.76 6.37
CA LYS A 390 -10.28 0.40 5.87
C LYS A 390 -10.24 -0.94 5.12
N ALA A 391 -9.30 -1.15 4.23
CA ALA A 391 -9.23 -2.37 3.42
C ALA A 391 -8.92 -3.61 4.27
N VAL A 392 -7.96 -3.55 5.21
CA VAL A 392 -7.64 -4.70 6.09
C VAL A 392 -8.80 -4.99 7.04
N ALA A 393 -9.45 -3.96 7.61
CA ALA A 393 -10.62 -4.15 8.47
C ALA A 393 -11.79 -4.76 7.70
N GLU A 394 -12.08 -4.29 6.48
CA GLU A 394 -13.24 -4.73 5.71
C GLU A 394 -13.04 -6.12 5.11
N VAL A 395 -11.84 -6.50 4.66
CA VAL A 395 -11.54 -7.88 4.29
C VAL A 395 -11.71 -8.79 5.51
N GLY A 396 -11.24 -8.40 6.69
CA GLY A 396 -11.48 -9.10 7.95
C GLY A 396 -12.97 -9.14 8.32
N ARG A 397 -13.68 -8.01 8.24
CA ARG A 397 -15.12 -7.90 8.55
C ARG A 397 -15.97 -8.73 7.60
N ALA A 398 -15.67 -8.72 6.33
CA ALA A 398 -16.33 -9.57 5.35
C ALA A 398 -16.26 -11.06 5.76
N THR A 399 -15.26 -11.42 6.55
CA THR A 399 -15.04 -12.76 7.09
C THR A 399 -15.84 -13.04 8.39
N CYS A 400 -16.31 -12.01 9.14
CA CYS A 400 -16.83 -12.15 10.51
C CYS A 400 -18.36 -12.15 10.67
N MET A 401 -19.13 -11.57 9.77
CA MET A 401 -20.53 -11.19 10.00
C MET A 401 -21.57 -12.30 10.08
N GLN A 402 -21.22 -13.57 10.04
CA GLN A 402 -22.20 -14.67 9.93
C GLN A 402 -22.89 -15.04 11.25
N THR A 403 -22.29 -14.79 12.39
CA THR A 403 -22.86 -15.22 13.67
C THR A 403 -24.03 -14.34 14.17
N TYR A 404 -24.09 -13.07 13.72
CA TYR A 404 -25.08 -12.10 14.25
C TYR A 404 -26.25 -11.80 13.32
N VAL A 405 -26.13 -12.08 12.02
CA VAL A 405 -27.09 -11.64 10.99
C VAL A 405 -28.33 -12.52 10.89
N SER A 406 -28.27 -13.78 11.32
CA SER A 406 -29.38 -14.72 11.18
C SER A 406 -30.64 -14.36 11.99
N ALA A 407 -30.51 -13.56 13.05
CA ALA A 407 -31.62 -13.20 13.91
C ALA A 407 -32.28 -11.85 13.58
N VAL A 408 -31.52 -10.85 13.09
CA VAL A 408 -32.00 -9.46 12.94
C VAL A 408 -32.36 -9.09 11.49
N MET A 409 -31.88 -9.77 10.47
CA MET A 409 -32.03 -9.36 9.06
C MET A 409 -33.16 -10.03 8.27
N ARG A 410 -34.02 -10.85 8.87
CA ARG A 410 -35.25 -11.32 8.20
C ARG A 410 -36.30 -10.21 8.01
N ALA A 411 -36.12 -9.05 8.61
CA ALA A 411 -37.12 -7.98 8.63
C ALA A 411 -36.88 -6.81 7.67
N ASN A 412 -35.68 -6.60 7.11
CA ASN A 412 -35.43 -5.45 6.24
C ASN A 412 -34.67 -5.87 4.96
N ARG A 413 -35.31 -5.64 3.82
CA ARG A 413 -34.76 -5.78 2.46
C ARG A 413 -33.69 -4.72 2.19
N PHE A 414 -32.45 -4.94 2.65
CA PHE A 414 -31.28 -4.24 2.14
C PHE A 414 -30.41 -5.22 1.36
N PRO A 415 -29.72 -4.80 0.27
CA PRO A 415 -28.92 -5.70 -0.54
C PRO A 415 -27.83 -6.35 0.31
N GLN A 416 -27.81 -7.69 0.29
CA GLN A 416 -26.91 -8.55 1.06
C GLN A 416 -25.52 -8.57 0.41
N THR A 417 -24.86 -7.43 0.25
CA THR A 417 -23.55 -7.32 -0.40
C THR A 417 -22.40 -7.13 0.59
N LEU A 418 -22.46 -7.77 1.75
CA LEU A 418 -21.30 -7.88 2.63
C LEU A 418 -20.69 -9.27 2.42
N LEU A 419 -19.76 -9.30 1.49
CA LEU A 419 -19.09 -10.48 1.01
C LEU A 419 -18.12 -11.03 2.06
N ARG A 420 -18.12 -12.33 2.19
CA ARG A 420 -17.44 -13.12 3.19
C ARG A 420 -16.40 -13.95 2.47
N PHE A 421 -15.19 -13.45 2.41
CA PHE A 421 -14.14 -14.16 1.70
C PHE A 421 -13.23 -14.93 2.64
N ASN A 422 -12.97 -16.16 2.26
CA ASN A 422 -11.82 -16.90 2.71
C ASN A 422 -10.79 -16.82 1.58
N LEU A 423 -9.62 -16.27 1.87
CA LEU A 423 -8.51 -16.14 0.92
C LEU A 423 -7.51 -17.26 1.18
N GLN A 424 -7.39 -18.18 0.23
CA GLN A 424 -6.46 -19.29 0.31
C GLN A 424 -5.43 -19.20 -0.82
N PRO A 425 -4.11 -19.08 -0.52
CA PRO A 425 -3.10 -19.04 -1.57
C PRO A 425 -3.07 -20.34 -2.35
N CYS A 426 -2.94 -20.25 -3.68
CA CYS A 426 -2.86 -21.41 -4.56
C CYS A 426 -1.57 -22.21 -4.36
N SER A 427 -0.51 -21.60 -3.83
CA SER A 427 0.76 -22.26 -3.52
C SER A 427 1.34 -21.72 -2.22
N LEU A 428 1.57 -22.59 -1.24
CA LEU A 428 2.29 -22.24 -0.02
C LEU A 428 3.81 -22.27 -0.21
N ALA A 429 4.30 -23.11 -1.12
CA ALA A 429 5.74 -23.23 -1.40
C ALA A 429 6.29 -22.02 -2.18
N LYS A 430 5.46 -21.42 -3.04
CA LYS A 430 5.80 -20.23 -3.80
C LYS A 430 4.59 -19.30 -3.85
N PRO A 431 4.29 -18.58 -2.76
CA PRO A 431 3.06 -17.79 -2.66
C PRO A 431 3.05 -16.57 -3.59
N PHE A 432 4.20 -16.05 -3.96
CA PHE A 432 4.38 -14.92 -4.89
C PHE A 432 5.81 -14.85 -5.42
N ASN A 433 5.99 -14.07 -6.48
CA ASN A 433 7.29 -13.60 -6.91
C ASN A 433 7.56 -12.23 -6.28
N GLN A 434 8.78 -12.01 -5.79
CA GLN A 434 9.20 -10.75 -5.20
C GLN A 434 10.39 -10.16 -5.96
N LYS A 435 10.33 -8.86 -6.23
CA LYS A 435 11.45 -8.06 -6.75
C LYS A 435 11.64 -6.87 -5.83
N VAL A 436 12.86 -6.65 -5.36
CA VAL A 436 13.24 -5.49 -4.55
C VAL A 436 14.10 -4.56 -5.42
N ILE A 437 13.48 -3.56 -5.99
CA ILE A 437 14.07 -2.66 -6.99
C ILE A 437 13.72 -1.19 -6.67
N GLY A 438 14.07 -0.75 -5.46
CA GLY A 438 13.71 0.58 -4.94
C GLY A 438 12.30 0.66 -4.39
N PHE A 439 11.40 -0.14 -4.93
CA PHE A 439 10.12 -0.54 -4.36
C PHE A 439 10.10 -2.06 -4.21
N THR A 440 9.31 -2.56 -3.29
CA THR A 440 9.08 -3.99 -3.15
C THR A 440 7.85 -4.36 -3.97
N VAL A 441 8.08 -5.02 -5.10
CA VAL A 441 7.03 -5.46 -6.03
C VAL A 441 6.75 -6.94 -5.80
N HIS A 442 5.49 -7.30 -5.65
CA HIS A 442 5.01 -8.67 -5.55
C HIS A 442 4.10 -8.96 -6.74
N THR A 443 4.31 -10.08 -7.40
CA THR A 443 3.50 -10.56 -8.54
C THR A 443 3.11 -12.01 -8.36
N ASP A 444 2.15 -12.46 -9.15
CA ASP A 444 1.66 -13.85 -9.17
C ASP A 444 1.13 -14.33 -7.81
N MET A 445 0.48 -13.43 -7.06
CA MET A 445 -0.15 -13.74 -5.78
C MET A 445 -1.53 -14.35 -5.97
N ASN A 446 -1.58 -15.59 -6.47
CA ASN A 446 -2.82 -16.26 -6.81
C ASN A 446 -3.51 -16.85 -5.57
N PHE A 447 -4.77 -16.49 -5.40
CA PHE A 447 -5.64 -16.94 -4.31
C PHE A 447 -6.92 -17.56 -4.86
N ILE A 448 -7.37 -18.64 -4.22
CA ILE A 448 -8.74 -19.11 -4.29
C ILE A 448 -9.56 -18.26 -3.32
N VAL A 449 -10.67 -17.71 -3.82
CA VAL A 449 -11.61 -16.91 -3.03
C VAL A 449 -12.86 -17.74 -2.86
N THR A 450 -13.25 -18.02 -1.62
CA THR A 450 -14.51 -18.74 -1.31
C THR A 450 -15.35 -17.93 -0.35
N GLU A 451 -16.65 -18.17 -0.33
CA GLU A 451 -17.50 -17.69 0.75
C GLU A 451 -17.14 -18.42 2.04
N ARG A 452 -17.09 -17.68 3.14
CA ARG A 452 -16.86 -18.30 4.44
C ARG A 452 -18.18 -18.91 4.96
N MET A 453 -18.17 -20.19 5.23
CA MET A 453 -19.31 -20.90 5.82
C MET A 453 -19.56 -20.47 7.27
N THR A 454 -20.83 -20.47 7.71
CA THR A 454 -21.18 -20.36 9.13
C THR A 454 -20.73 -21.57 9.90
N ALA A 455 -20.65 -21.43 11.23
CA ALA A 455 -20.42 -22.60 12.09
C ALA A 455 -21.50 -23.70 11.87
N GLU A 456 -22.74 -23.31 11.65
CA GLU A 456 -23.85 -24.23 11.32
C GLU A 456 -23.66 -24.89 9.96
N GLN A 457 -23.24 -24.12 8.94
CA GLN A 457 -22.96 -24.65 7.61
C GLN A 457 -21.69 -25.51 7.61
N GLN A 458 -20.68 -25.18 8.41
CA GLN A 458 -19.50 -26.03 8.58
C GLN A 458 -19.86 -27.34 9.28
N ALA A 459 -20.67 -27.30 10.34
CA ALA A 459 -21.14 -28.49 11.03
C ALA A 459 -21.98 -29.37 10.09
N ALA A 460 -22.88 -28.77 9.29
CA ALA A 460 -23.68 -29.49 8.31
C ALA A 460 -22.82 -30.10 7.18
N ALA A 461 -21.79 -29.38 6.72
CA ALA A 461 -20.87 -29.88 5.71
C ALA A 461 -20.01 -31.04 6.23
N VAL A 462 -19.50 -30.94 7.48
CA VAL A 462 -18.76 -32.02 8.14
C VAL A 462 -19.64 -33.24 8.35
N GLN A 463 -20.89 -33.05 8.75
CA GLN A 463 -21.86 -34.15 8.90
C GLN A 463 -22.14 -34.79 7.55
N ALA A 464 -22.37 -34.02 6.48
CA ALA A 464 -22.62 -34.56 5.13
C ALA A 464 -21.37 -35.30 4.57
N MET A 465 -20.16 -34.84 4.87
CA MET A 465 -18.92 -35.57 4.51
C MET A 465 -18.80 -36.88 5.27
N GLY A 466 -19.13 -36.90 6.57
CA GLY A 466 -19.13 -38.11 7.38
C GLY A 466 -20.18 -39.14 6.92
N GLU A 467 -21.34 -38.69 6.45
CA GLU A 467 -22.38 -39.56 5.88
C GLU A 467 -21.95 -40.10 4.50
N ALA A 468 -21.30 -39.32 3.65
CA ALA A 468 -20.76 -39.75 2.37
C ALA A 468 -19.62 -40.76 2.50
N ASP A 469 -18.75 -40.62 3.48
CA ASP A 469 -17.67 -41.58 3.79
C ASP A 469 -18.24 -42.89 4.37
N ALA A 470 -19.34 -42.82 5.11
CA ALA A 470 -20.03 -44.01 5.62
C ALA A 470 -20.71 -44.80 4.49
N ASP A 471 -21.32 -44.12 3.50
CA ASP A 471 -21.89 -44.75 2.30
C ASP A 471 -20.80 -45.29 1.36
N ALA A 472 -19.66 -44.64 1.23
CA ALA A 472 -18.53 -45.11 0.42
C ALA A 472 -17.79 -46.31 1.05
N GLY A 473 -17.92 -46.49 2.38
CA GLY A 473 -17.33 -47.63 3.09
C GLY A 473 -18.09 -48.95 2.99
N ALA A 474 -19.29 -48.95 2.44
CA ALA A 474 -20.06 -50.16 2.15
C ALA A 474 -19.70 -50.72 0.76
N LEU A 475 -18.46 -51.28 0.64
CA LEU A 475 -18.13 -52.11 -0.52
C LEU A 475 -19.00 -53.39 -0.51
N PRO A 476 -19.67 -53.77 -1.60
CA PRO A 476 -20.42 -54.99 -1.62
C PRO A 476 -19.48 -56.20 -1.58
N GLY A 477 -19.85 -57.08 -0.67
CA GLY A 477 -19.45 -58.40 -0.36
C GLY A 477 -18.37 -59.11 -1.16
N SER A 478 -17.54 -59.77 -0.37
CA SER A 478 -16.73 -60.93 -0.72
C SER A 478 -17.24 -61.76 -1.87
N TYR A 479 -16.42 -61.91 -2.90
CA TYR A 479 -16.49 -63.09 -3.74
C TYR A 479 -15.82 -64.23 -3.00
N ASP A 480 -16.62 -65.12 -2.45
CA ASP A 480 -16.23 -66.51 -2.20
C ASP A 480 -16.08 -67.23 -3.53
N GLU A 481 -14.91 -67.73 -3.81
CA GLU A 481 -14.43 -69.01 -4.35
C GLU A 481 -13.10 -68.85 -5.08
#